data_98eae13b18456cfb09b1b450b8628157
#
_entry.id   98eae13b18456cfb09b1b450b8628157
#
_cell.length_a   1.000
_cell.length_b   1.000
_cell.length_c   1.000
_cell.angle_alpha   90.00
_cell.angle_beta   90.00
_cell.angle_gamma   90.00
#
_symmetry.space_group_name_H-M   'P 1'
#
loop_
_entity.id
_entity.type
_entity.pdbx_description
1 polymer ?
#
loop_
_entity_poly.entity_id
_entity_poly.type
_entity_poly.pdbx_seq_one_letter_code
_entity_poly.pdbx_strand_id
1 'polypeptide(L)'
;MQEASHIVNFSGGKDSTAMLIRMLEENMRVDEIIFCKVMATKEIGAELPEMYEYIEKIRKYIKLKYNKEITILEQDKTFEDYFYTKKVRGKRIGEIYGFPSVLHSWCNTRLKVNVINEYLKKKGKYISYIGIAADEPKRLKRLKENECSMLEKWNMTEQDCLEFLKRRNLENPLYENHKRLGCWFCPKQRIETLKILKNEYPKLWEK
;
A
#
# COMPACT_ATOMS: atom_id res chain seq x y z
N MET A 1 -12.50 29.84 -5.54
CA MET A 1 -12.61 28.57 -4.77
C MET A 1 -11.34 27.77 -5.02
N GLN A 2 -10.70 27.26 -3.95
CA GLN A 2 -9.51 26.45 -4.12
C GLN A 2 -9.86 25.12 -4.81
N GLU A 3 -9.18 24.81 -5.90
CA GLU A 3 -9.38 23.59 -6.66
C GLU A 3 -8.90 22.38 -5.85
N ALA A 4 -9.56 21.21 -6.00
CA ALA A 4 -9.18 20.02 -5.25
C ALA A 4 -7.83 19.47 -5.73
N SER A 5 -6.96 19.05 -4.82
CA SER A 5 -5.69 18.37 -5.14
C SER A 5 -5.94 16.92 -5.55
N HIS A 6 -5.27 16.46 -6.59
CA HIS A 6 -5.35 15.09 -7.12
C HIS A 6 -4.20 14.24 -6.57
N ILE A 7 -4.50 13.33 -5.65
CA ILE A 7 -3.50 12.57 -4.88
C ILE A 7 -3.63 11.08 -5.18
N VAL A 8 -2.53 10.47 -5.63
CA VAL A 8 -2.49 9.02 -5.94
C VAL A 8 -1.87 8.25 -4.78
N ASN A 9 -2.62 7.27 -4.24
CA ASN A 9 -2.13 6.35 -3.21
C ASN A 9 -1.38 5.20 -3.89
N PHE A 10 -0.08 5.31 -3.96
CA PHE A 10 0.80 4.27 -4.48
C PHE A 10 1.18 3.30 -3.37
N SER A 11 1.04 2.00 -3.59
CA SER A 11 1.35 0.95 -2.59
C SER A 11 2.46 -0.01 -3.02
N GLY A 12 3.01 0.14 -4.24
CA GLY A 12 3.94 -0.82 -4.84
C GLY A 12 3.28 -2.11 -5.36
N GLY A 13 1.98 -2.30 -5.11
CA GLY A 13 1.22 -3.41 -5.70
C GLY A 13 0.87 -3.16 -7.17
N LYS A 14 0.60 -4.25 -7.93
CA LYS A 14 0.32 -4.19 -9.38
C LYS A 14 -0.77 -3.18 -9.75
N ASP A 15 -1.88 -3.16 -8.99
CA ASP A 15 -3.04 -2.34 -9.31
C ASP A 15 -2.75 -0.85 -9.12
N SER A 16 -2.16 -0.47 -7.98
CA SER A 16 -1.79 0.93 -7.72
C SER A 16 -0.69 1.43 -8.66
N THR A 17 0.23 0.56 -9.07
CA THR A 17 1.29 0.90 -10.02
C THR A 17 0.71 1.07 -11.43
N ALA A 18 -0.12 0.12 -11.90
CA ALA A 18 -0.76 0.21 -13.20
C ALA A 18 -1.63 1.47 -13.31
N MET A 19 -2.44 1.74 -12.28
CA MET A 19 -3.25 2.97 -12.21
C MET A 19 -2.40 4.22 -12.33
N LEU A 20 -1.36 4.33 -11.51
CA LEU A 20 -0.48 5.50 -11.49
C LEU A 20 0.21 5.73 -12.85
N ILE A 21 0.82 4.68 -13.42
CA ILE A 21 1.54 4.78 -14.68
C ILE A 21 0.58 5.16 -15.81
N ARG A 22 -0.62 4.56 -15.88
CA ARG A 22 -1.61 4.88 -16.90
C ARG A 22 -2.14 6.31 -16.76
N MET A 23 -2.42 6.78 -15.53
CA MET A 23 -2.80 8.18 -15.29
C MET A 23 -1.73 9.15 -15.83
N LEU A 24 -0.46 8.85 -15.61
CA LEU A 24 0.65 9.68 -16.08
C LEU A 24 0.80 9.60 -17.62
N GLU A 25 0.62 8.44 -18.24
CA GLU A 25 0.65 8.26 -19.70
C GLU A 25 -0.49 9.01 -20.41
N GLU A 26 -1.67 9.05 -19.79
CA GLU A 26 -2.84 9.77 -20.29
C GLU A 26 -2.80 11.28 -19.93
N ASN A 27 -1.68 11.78 -19.37
CA ASN A 27 -1.51 13.17 -18.93
C ASN A 27 -2.63 13.64 -17.96
N MET A 28 -3.17 12.73 -17.17
CA MET A 28 -4.15 13.09 -16.15
C MET A 28 -3.49 13.94 -15.07
N ARG A 29 -4.28 14.81 -14.45
CA ARG A 29 -3.79 15.62 -13.34
C ARG A 29 -3.44 14.73 -12.15
N VAL A 30 -2.18 14.75 -11.77
CA VAL A 30 -1.62 14.12 -10.57
C VAL A 30 -0.78 15.18 -9.86
N ASP A 31 -1.30 15.76 -8.80
CA ASP A 31 -0.60 16.80 -8.05
C ASP A 31 0.41 16.16 -7.07
N GLU A 32 0.09 15.00 -6.52
CA GLU A 32 0.94 14.31 -5.57
C GLU A 32 0.78 12.78 -5.65
N ILE A 33 1.87 12.08 -5.38
CA ILE A 33 1.90 10.61 -5.27
C ILE A 33 2.42 10.30 -3.87
N ILE A 34 1.66 9.54 -3.08
CA ILE A 34 2.03 9.18 -1.71
C ILE A 34 2.23 7.67 -1.55
N PHE A 35 3.27 7.29 -0.82
CA PHE A 35 3.52 5.92 -0.38
C PHE A 35 3.61 5.87 1.14
N CYS A 36 2.78 5.07 1.79
CA CYS A 36 2.83 4.89 3.24
C CYS A 36 3.74 3.70 3.58
N LYS A 37 4.95 4.01 4.03
CA LYS A 37 5.92 3.03 4.50
C LYS A 37 5.56 2.58 5.91
N VAL A 38 5.48 1.28 6.12
CA VAL A 38 5.26 0.67 7.44
C VAL A 38 6.53 0.02 7.91
N MET A 39 6.91 0.29 9.17
CA MET A 39 8.04 -0.36 9.82
C MET A 39 7.54 -1.49 10.73
N ALA A 40 8.17 -2.66 10.63
CA ALA A 40 7.94 -3.78 11.55
C ALA A 40 8.58 -3.48 12.91
N THR A 41 9.86 -3.15 12.89
CA THR A 41 10.66 -2.66 14.02
C THR A 41 11.31 -1.33 13.62
N LYS A 42 12.11 -0.71 14.47
CA LYS A 42 12.86 0.52 14.13
C LYS A 42 13.85 0.32 12.98
N GLU A 43 14.31 -0.90 12.76
CA GLU A 43 15.34 -1.22 11.78
C GLU A 43 14.79 -1.97 10.55
N ILE A 44 13.67 -2.68 10.72
CA ILE A 44 13.13 -3.60 9.71
C ILE A 44 11.80 -3.09 9.17
N GLY A 45 11.72 -2.95 7.86
CA GLY A 45 10.48 -2.61 7.18
C GLY A 45 9.45 -3.77 7.20
N ALA A 46 8.19 -3.45 7.00
CA ALA A 46 7.11 -4.43 7.02
C ALA A 46 6.97 -5.20 5.70
N GLU A 47 7.42 -4.64 4.60
CA GLU A 47 7.40 -5.32 3.29
C GLU A 47 8.69 -6.14 3.10
N LEU A 48 8.68 -7.08 2.14
CA LEU A 48 9.91 -7.80 1.75
C LEU A 48 10.95 -6.85 1.14
N PRO A 49 12.25 -7.14 1.23
CA PRO A 49 13.31 -6.27 0.72
C PRO A 49 13.11 -5.87 -0.76
N GLU A 50 12.75 -6.83 -1.62
CA GLU A 50 12.54 -6.64 -3.05
C GLU A 50 11.37 -5.68 -3.34
N MET A 51 10.43 -5.53 -2.42
CA MET A 51 9.38 -4.52 -2.54
C MET A 51 9.96 -3.11 -2.48
N TYR A 52 10.92 -2.86 -1.57
CA TYR A 52 11.55 -1.54 -1.47
C TYR A 52 12.42 -1.25 -2.69
N GLU A 53 13.13 -2.24 -3.22
CA GLU A 53 13.89 -2.12 -4.47
C GLU A 53 12.95 -1.79 -5.65
N TYR A 54 11.81 -2.46 -5.71
CA TYR A 54 10.78 -2.18 -6.71
C TYR A 54 10.20 -0.77 -6.60
N ILE A 55 9.87 -0.34 -5.38
CA ILE A 55 9.38 1.04 -5.14
C ILE A 55 10.40 2.07 -5.62
N GLU A 56 11.69 1.84 -5.35
CA GLU A 56 12.76 2.73 -5.82
C GLU A 56 12.92 2.68 -7.35
N LYS A 57 12.77 1.51 -7.99
CA LYS A 57 12.71 1.38 -9.46
C LYS A 57 11.59 2.25 -10.04
N ILE A 58 10.37 2.15 -9.49
CA ILE A 58 9.22 2.94 -9.96
C ILE A 58 9.44 4.43 -9.69
N ARG A 59 9.98 4.80 -8.53
CA ARG A 59 10.30 6.19 -8.18
C ARG A 59 11.26 6.82 -9.20
N LYS A 60 12.35 6.13 -9.54
CA LYS A 60 13.30 6.57 -10.56
C LYS A 60 12.65 6.70 -11.93
N TYR A 61 11.85 5.71 -12.33
CA TYR A 61 11.12 5.72 -13.60
C TYR A 61 10.19 6.95 -13.71
N ILE A 62 9.38 7.20 -12.66
CA ILE A 62 8.44 8.33 -12.63
C ILE A 62 9.19 9.67 -12.66
N LYS A 63 10.29 9.78 -11.89
CA LYS A 63 11.10 10.99 -11.88
C LYS A 63 11.70 11.30 -13.24
N LEU A 64 12.28 10.30 -13.90
CA LEU A 64 12.94 10.47 -15.21
C LEU A 64 11.93 10.77 -16.31
N LYS A 65 10.80 10.08 -16.36
CA LYS A 65 9.86 10.16 -17.48
C LYS A 65 8.84 11.28 -17.34
N TYR A 66 8.40 11.58 -16.11
CA TYR A 66 7.28 12.49 -15.84
C TYR A 66 7.64 13.65 -14.91
N ASN A 67 8.88 13.71 -14.45
CA ASN A 67 9.35 14.70 -13.46
C ASN A 67 8.46 14.76 -12.19
N LYS A 68 7.90 13.62 -11.78
CA LYS A 68 7.10 13.48 -10.57
C LYS A 68 7.90 12.78 -9.47
N GLU A 69 7.49 13.00 -8.21
CA GLU A 69 8.11 12.36 -7.06
C GLU A 69 7.08 11.61 -6.22
N ILE A 70 7.54 10.62 -5.47
CA ILE A 70 6.72 9.89 -4.51
C ILE A 70 7.05 10.41 -3.12
N THR A 71 6.07 11.00 -2.44
CA THR A 71 6.17 11.41 -1.05
C THR A 71 6.03 10.18 -0.15
N ILE A 72 7.06 9.90 0.63
CA ILE A 72 7.05 8.77 1.58
C ILE A 72 6.46 9.26 2.90
N LEU A 73 5.36 8.63 3.31
CA LEU A 73 4.75 8.83 4.63
C LEU A 73 5.23 7.71 5.54
N GLU A 74 5.83 8.07 6.65
CA GLU A 74 6.27 7.16 7.70
C GLU A 74 5.88 7.76 9.05
N GLN A 75 5.52 6.93 10.02
CA GLN A 75 5.26 7.35 11.38
C GLN A 75 6.34 6.82 12.33
N ASP A 76 6.51 7.50 13.47
CA ASP A 76 7.53 7.13 14.47
C ASP A 76 7.27 5.76 15.12
N LYS A 77 5.98 5.38 15.24
CA LYS A 77 5.59 4.11 15.85
C LYS A 77 5.59 2.97 14.84
N THR A 78 6.33 1.92 15.18
CA THR A 78 6.43 0.68 14.42
C THR A 78 5.28 -0.28 14.74
N PHE A 79 5.20 -1.40 14.02
CA PHE A 79 4.29 -2.49 14.36
C PHE A 79 4.58 -3.04 15.75
N GLU A 80 5.86 -3.24 16.09
CA GLU A 80 6.31 -3.73 17.39
C GLU A 80 5.89 -2.81 18.54
N ASP A 81 6.04 -1.48 18.38
CA ASP A 81 5.59 -0.50 19.37
C ASP A 81 4.08 -0.62 19.66
N TYR A 82 3.28 -0.79 18.59
CA TYR A 82 1.84 -1.01 18.78
C TYR A 82 1.52 -2.37 19.35
N PHE A 83 2.25 -3.42 18.98
CA PHE A 83 2.04 -4.77 19.50
C PHE A 83 2.11 -4.77 21.05
N TYR A 84 3.11 -4.12 21.63
CA TYR A 84 3.29 -4.02 23.09
C TYR A 84 2.50 -2.89 23.76
N THR A 85 1.83 -2.02 22.98
CA THR A 85 1.02 -0.95 23.54
C THR A 85 -0.16 -1.53 24.31
N LYS A 86 -0.40 -1.07 25.54
CA LYS A 86 -1.57 -1.43 26.35
C LYS A 86 -2.81 -0.70 25.86
N LYS A 87 -3.93 -1.41 25.82
CA LYS A 87 -5.24 -0.85 25.48
C LYS A 87 -5.72 0.06 26.60
N VAL A 88 -6.11 1.26 26.26
CA VAL A 88 -6.61 2.28 27.23
C VAL A 88 -8.13 2.41 27.20
N ARG A 89 -8.84 1.69 26.30
CA ARG A 89 -10.30 1.74 26.14
C ARG A 89 -10.85 0.36 25.77
N GLY A 90 -12.14 0.13 26.04
CA GLY A 90 -12.85 -1.08 25.66
C GLY A 90 -12.81 -2.16 26.76
N LYS A 91 -13.34 -3.34 26.46
CA LYS A 91 -13.48 -4.47 27.42
C LYS A 91 -12.15 -5.08 27.90
N ARG A 92 -11.05 -4.76 27.20
CA ARG A 92 -9.71 -5.35 27.46
C ARG A 92 -8.69 -4.27 27.81
N ILE A 93 -9.09 -3.33 28.67
CA ILE A 93 -8.17 -2.28 29.20
C ILE A 93 -7.01 -2.95 29.93
N GLY A 94 -5.80 -2.46 29.71
CA GLY A 94 -4.56 -2.98 30.34
C GLY A 94 -3.91 -4.15 29.60
N GLU A 95 -4.64 -4.88 28.75
CA GLU A 95 -4.03 -5.88 27.87
C GLU A 95 -3.27 -5.22 26.71
N ILE A 96 -2.19 -5.86 26.25
CA ILE A 96 -1.48 -5.44 25.04
C ILE A 96 -2.36 -5.64 23.78
N TYR A 97 -2.07 -4.91 22.72
CA TYR A 97 -2.75 -5.17 21.43
C TYR A 97 -2.45 -6.56 20.93
N GLY A 98 -1.21 -7.02 21.08
CA GLY A 98 -0.76 -8.32 20.62
C GLY A 98 -0.80 -8.46 19.10
N PHE A 99 -0.67 -9.68 18.59
CA PHE A 99 -0.69 -9.93 17.15
C PHE A 99 -2.11 -9.68 16.57
N PRO A 100 -2.23 -8.99 15.41
CA PRO A 100 -3.52 -8.72 14.81
C PRO A 100 -4.17 -10.01 14.30
N SER A 101 -5.49 -10.12 14.45
CA SER A 101 -6.24 -11.24 13.86
C SER A 101 -6.71 -10.90 12.44
N VAL A 102 -7.12 -11.93 11.70
CA VAL A 102 -7.70 -11.78 10.35
C VAL A 102 -8.93 -10.86 10.37
N LEU A 103 -9.74 -10.94 11.41
CA LEU A 103 -10.97 -10.14 11.57
C LEU A 103 -10.69 -8.74 12.12
N HIS A 104 -9.68 -8.58 12.97
CA HIS A 104 -9.35 -7.32 13.65
C HIS A 104 -7.91 -6.87 13.33
N SER A 105 -7.71 -6.40 12.11
CA SER A 105 -6.40 -5.91 11.65
C SER A 105 -6.16 -4.47 12.09
N TRP A 106 -5.94 -4.24 13.39
CA TRP A 106 -5.60 -2.92 13.93
C TRP A 106 -4.38 -2.29 13.24
N CYS A 107 -3.45 -3.15 12.78
CA CYS A 107 -2.23 -2.72 12.08
C CYS A 107 -2.53 -1.88 10.83
N ASN A 108 -3.47 -2.31 9.98
CA ASN A 108 -3.82 -1.54 8.78
C ASN A 108 -4.37 -0.15 9.13
N THR A 109 -5.27 -0.07 10.12
CA THR A 109 -5.84 1.21 10.53
C THR A 109 -4.79 2.15 11.11
N ARG A 110 -3.96 1.66 12.05
CA ARG A 110 -3.00 2.50 12.77
C ARG A 110 -1.76 2.84 11.97
N LEU A 111 -1.24 1.88 11.20
CA LEU A 111 0.04 2.01 10.52
C LEU A 111 -0.08 2.54 9.08
N LYS A 112 -1.27 2.47 8.47
CA LYS A 112 -1.48 2.97 7.10
C LYS A 112 -2.61 4.00 7.04
N VAL A 113 -3.85 3.60 7.36
CA VAL A 113 -5.04 4.44 7.11
C VAL A 113 -4.99 5.75 7.89
N ASN A 114 -4.66 5.71 9.18
CA ASN A 114 -4.58 6.94 10.00
C ASN A 114 -3.47 7.86 9.51
N VAL A 115 -2.30 7.32 9.16
CA VAL A 115 -1.16 8.10 8.66
C VAL A 115 -1.54 8.85 7.37
N ILE A 116 -2.14 8.13 6.42
CA ILE A 116 -2.63 8.71 5.17
C ILE A 116 -3.71 9.76 5.44
N ASN A 117 -4.70 9.46 6.29
CA ASN A 117 -5.79 10.40 6.60
C ASN A 117 -5.28 11.66 7.29
N GLU A 118 -4.33 11.55 8.22
CA GLU A 118 -3.74 12.71 8.88
C GLU A 118 -2.97 13.59 7.90
N TYR A 119 -2.27 12.97 6.95
CA TYR A 119 -1.59 13.69 5.90
C TYR A 119 -2.59 14.40 4.97
N LEU A 120 -3.61 13.70 4.49
CA LEU A 120 -4.61 14.23 3.57
C LEU A 120 -5.44 15.35 4.17
N LYS A 121 -5.75 15.30 5.47
CA LYS A 121 -6.47 16.40 6.18
C LYS A 121 -5.75 17.74 6.06
N LYS A 122 -4.43 17.76 5.92
CA LYS A 122 -3.64 18.99 5.78
C LYS A 122 -3.69 19.58 4.36
N LYS A 123 -4.25 18.86 3.38
CA LYS A 123 -4.27 19.28 1.96
C LYS A 123 -5.51 20.08 1.57
N GLY A 124 -6.47 20.27 2.47
CA GLY A 124 -7.73 20.94 2.16
C GLY A 124 -8.65 20.03 1.32
N LYS A 125 -9.19 20.54 0.21
CA LYS A 125 -10.01 19.73 -0.71
C LYS A 125 -9.10 18.84 -1.56
N TYR A 126 -9.42 17.52 -1.65
CA TYR A 126 -8.65 16.58 -2.45
C TYR A 126 -9.54 15.48 -3.04
N ILE A 127 -9.05 14.89 -4.11
CA ILE A 127 -9.52 13.63 -4.70
C ILE A 127 -8.39 12.61 -4.50
N SER A 128 -8.73 11.47 -3.88
CA SER A 128 -7.79 10.40 -3.55
C SER A 128 -7.98 9.23 -4.51
N TYR A 129 -6.96 8.92 -5.30
CA TYR A 129 -6.97 7.81 -6.24
C TYR A 129 -6.42 6.55 -5.58
N ILE A 130 -7.21 5.47 -5.57
CA ILE A 130 -6.90 4.21 -4.91
C ILE A 130 -6.93 3.08 -5.94
N GLY A 131 -5.84 2.33 -6.07
CA GLY A 131 -5.73 1.19 -6.99
C GLY A 131 -6.58 0.00 -6.54
N ILE A 132 -7.83 -0.01 -6.95
CA ILE A 132 -8.78 -1.12 -6.78
C ILE A 132 -9.23 -1.53 -8.17
N ALA A 133 -8.98 -2.78 -8.55
CA ALA A 133 -9.31 -3.31 -9.86
C ALA A 133 -10.82 -3.44 -10.08
N ALA A 134 -11.26 -3.44 -11.34
CA ALA A 134 -12.67 -3.48 -11.71
C ALA A 134 -13.37 -4.77 -11.23
N ASP A 135 -12.64 -5.86 -11.11
CA ASP A 135 -13.12 -7.15 -10.61
C ASP A 135 -13.14 -7.29 -9.08
N GLU A 136 -12.98 -6.16 -8.35
CA GLU A 136 -13.07 -6.10 -6.88
C GLU A 136 -14.32 -5.30 -6.38
N PRO A 137 -15.56 -5.61 -6.78
CA PRO A 137 -16.73 -4.77 -6.53
C PRO A 137 -17.03 -4.53 -5.04
N LYS A 138 -16.67 -5.49 -4.17
CA LYS A 138 -16.84 -5.34 -2.71
C LYS A 138 -15.93 -4.27 -2.11
N ARG A 139 -14.77 -4.02 -2.73
CA ARG A 139 -13.83 -2.96 -2.31
C ARG A 139 -14.25 -1.63 -2.89
N LEU A 140 -14.63 -1.58 -4.16
CA LEU A 140 -15.12 -0.39 -4.84
C LEU A 140 -16.30 0.27 -4.10
N LYS A 141 -17.27 -0.53 -3.64
CA LYS A 141 -18.42 -0.07 -2.84
C LYS A 141 -18.06 0.60 -1.50
N ARG A 142 -16.81 0.51 -1.05
CA ARG A 142 -16.34 1.11 0.20
C ARG A 142 -15.59 2.43 0.01
N LEU A 143 -15.41 2.84 -1.24
CA LEU A 143 -14.80 4.13 -1.55
C LEU A 143 -15.69 5.26 -1.01
N LYS A 144 -15.05 6.28 -0.46
CA LYS A 144 -15.71 7.49 0.03
C LYS A 144 -15.98 8.44 -1.14
N GLU A 145 -16.76 9.46 -0.89
CA GLU A 145 -17.13 10.48 -1.89
C GLU A 145 -15.92 11.12 -2.60
N ASN A 146 -14.84 11.34 -1.85
CA ASN A 146 -13.59 11.91 -2.36
C ASN A 146 -12.53 10.87 -2.73
N GLU A 147 -12.90 9.61 -2.83
CA GLU A 147 -12.03 8.49 -3.23
C GLU A 147 -12.55 7.89 -4.54
N CYS A 148 -11.65 7.54 -5.45
CA CYS A 148 -12.04 6.85 -6.68
C CYS A 148 -10.94 5.90 -7.16
N SER A 149 -11.33 4.93 -8.00
CA SER A 149 -10.39 4.10 -8.75
C SER A 149 -10.52 4.38 -10.25
N MET A 150 -9.41 4.75 -10.87
CA MET A 150 -9.38 4.86 -12.33
C MET A 150 -9.41 3.49 -13.00
N LEU A 151 -8.98 2.44 -12.32
CA LEU A 151 -9.07 1.06 -12.85
C LEU A 151 -10.52 0.63 -13.07
N GLU A 152 -11.43 1.01 -12.16
CA GLU A 152 -12.87 0.80 -12.35
C GLU A 152 -13.37 1.53 -13.60
N LYS A 153 -13.02 2.81 -13.75
CA LYS A 153 -13.44 3.63 -14.91
C LYS A 153 -12.90 3.10 -16.23
N TRP A 154 -11.71 2.52 -16.23
CA TRP A 154 -11.08 1.91 -17.39
C TRP A 154 -11.48 0.43 -17.57
N ASN A 155 -12.31 -0.11 -16.69
CA ASN A 155 -12.68 -1.53 -16.66
C ASN A 155 -11.46 -2.48 -16.65
N MET A 156 -10.40 -2.11 -15.94
CA MET A 156 -9.18 -2.91 -15.80
C MET A 156 -9.30 -3.87 -14.62
N THR A 157 -9.15 -5.16 -14.91
CA THR A 157 -9.07 -6.23 -13.91
C THR A 157 -7.68 -6.32 -13.28
N GLU A 158 -7.53 -7.12 -12.22
CA GLU A 158 -6.21 -7.44 -11.64
C GLU A 158 -5.25 -8.04 -12.67
N GLN A 159 -5.75 -8.86 -13.59
CA GLN A 159 -4.96 -9.47 -14.65
C GLN A 159 -4.51 -8.42 -15.67
N ASP A 160 -5.42 -7.53 -16.10
CA ASP A 160 -5.08 -6.43 -17.01
C ASP A 160 -3.99 -5.52 -16.44
N CYS A 161 -4.04 -5.24 -15.12
CA CYS A 161 -3.00 -4.47 -14.44
C CYS A 161 -1.63 -5.14 -14.53
N LEU A 162 -1.56 -6.45 -14.31
CA LEU A 162 -0.32 -7.21 -14.42
C LEU A 162 0.23 -7.19 -15.85
N GLU A 163 -0.62 -7.43 -16.85
CA GLU A 163 -0.24 -7.42 -18.26
C GLU A 163 0.19 -6.02 -18.73
N PHE A 164 -0.50 -5.00 -18.26
CA PHE A 164 -0.15 -3.61 -18.53
C PHE A 164 1.28 -3.29 -18.06
N LEU A 165 1.66 -3.74 -16.88
CA LEU A 165 2.99 -3.53 -16.32
C LEU A 165 4.04 -4.39 -17.02
N LYS A 166 3.74 -5.66 -17.35
CA LYS A 166 4.65 -6.56 -18.09
C LYS A 166 5.05 -5.98 -19.45
N ARG A 167 4.10 -5.46 -20.22
CA ARG A 167 4.37 -4.82 -21.52
C ARG A 167 5.31 -3.62 -21.43
N ARG A 168 5.53 -3.08 -20.21
CA ARG A 168 6.39 -1.91 -19.92
C ARG A 168 7.67 -2.27 -19.17
N ASN A 169 7.90 -3.55 -18.86
CA ASN A 169 8.95 -4.03 -17.98
C ASN A 169 8.95 -3.35 -16.60
N LEU A 170 7.73 -3.07 -16.10
CA LEU A 170 7.47 -2.43 -14.82
C LEU A 170 6.73 -3.34 -13.83
N GLU A 171 6.67 -4.64 -14.09
CA GLU A 171 6.11 -5.59 -13.14
C GLU A 171 6.98 -5.72 -11.88
N ASN A 172 6.32 -5.98 -10.76
CA ASN A 172 7.01 -6.29 -9.52
C ASN A 172 7.38 -7.78 -9.54
N PRO A 173 8.68 -8.14 -9.45
CA PRO A 173 9.14 -9.53 -9.55
C PRO A 173 8.56 -10.44 -8.47
N LEU A 174 8.17 -9.90 -7.33
CA LEU A 174 7.53 -10.69 -6.28
C LEU A 174 6.23 -11.39 -6.74
N TYR A 175 5.57 -10.92 -7.81
CA TYR A 175 4.37 -11.58 -8.35
C TYR A 175 4.66 -12.90 -9.08
N GLU A 176 5.91 -13.25 -9.33
CA GLU A 176 6.28 -14.57 -9.85
C GLU A 176 5.94 -15.65 -8.83
N ASN A 177 6.21 -15.40 -7.54
CA ASN A 177 6.03 -16.37 -6.46
C ASN A 177 4.92 -16.00 -5.47
N HIS A 178 4.38 -14.78 -5.53
CA HIS A 178 3.39 -14.27 -4.58
C HIS A 178 2.11 -13.82 -5.31
N LYS A 179 0.99 -14.47 -5.06
CA LYS A 179 -0.31 -14.02 -5.59
C LYS A 179 -0.77 -12.69 -4.99
N ARG A 180 -0.31 -12.37 -3.78
CA ARG A 180 -0.66 -11.15 -3.06
C ARG A 180 0.55 -10.66 -2.29
N LEU A 181 0.82 -9.37 -2.39
CA LEU A 181 1.87 -8.68 -1.63
C LEU A 181 1.30 -8.02 -0.37
N GLY A 182 2.15 -7.80 0.61
CA GLY A 182 1.84 -7.15 1.89
C GLY A 182 2.94 -7.43 2.92
N CYS A 183 2.71 -7.01 4.17
CA CYS A 183 3.69 -7.21 5.23
C CYS A 183 4.08 -8.69 5.37
N TRP A 184 5.38 -8.95 5.53
CA TRP A 184 5.92 -10.33 5.66
C TRP A 184 5.34 -11.07 6.87
N PHE A 185 4.86 -10.38 7.90
CA PHE A 185 4.19 -10.94 9.09
C PHE A 185 2.66 -10.83 9.03
N CYS A 186 2.03 -10.58 7.88
CA CYS A 186 0.59 -10.36 7.81
C CYS A 186 -0.22 -11.61 8.19
N PRO A 187 -1.19 -11.52 9.13
CA PRO A 187 -2.02 -12.68 9.51
C PRO A 187 -2.95 -13.18 8.39
N LYS A 188 -3.04 -12.44 7.29
CA LYS A 188 -3.83 -12.79 6.10
C LYS A 188 -3.00 -13.49 5.02
N GLN A 189 -1.75 -13.83 5.30
CA GLN A 189 -0.93 -14.59 4.37
C GLN A 189 -1.44 -16.03 4.22
N ARG A 190 -1.21 -16.59 3.04
CA ARG A 190 -1.48 -17.99 2.76
C ARG A 190 -0.32 -18.86 3.24
N ILE A 191 -0.60 -20.15 3.46
CA ILE A 191 0.43 -21.12 3.90
C ILE A 191 1.59 -21.19 2.92
N GLU A 192 1.31 -21.12 1.61
CA GLU A 192 2.34 -21.14 0.58
C GLU A 192 3.31 -19.94 0.74
N THR A 193 2.77 -18.76 0.98
CA THR A 193 3.58 -17.55 1.21
C THR A 193 4.41 -17.64 2.50
N LEU A 194 3.85 -18.24 3.56
CA LEU A 194 4.59 -18.48 4.80
C LEU A 194 5.74 -19.50 4.60
N LYS A 195 5.55 -20.51 3.75
CA LYS A 195 6.62 -21.44 3.38
C LYS A 195 7.76 -20.75 2.63
N ILE A 196 7.41 -19.85 1.70
CA ILE A 196 8.41 -19.02 0.99
C ILE A 196 9.16 -18.15 2.00
N LEU A 197 8.45 -17.46 2.89
CA LEU A 197 9.06 -16.63 3.93
C LEU A 197 10.07 -17.43 4.78
N LYS A 198 9.67 -18.61 5.23
CA LYS A 198 10.54 -19.49 6.04
C LYS A 198 11.80 -19.92 5.29
N ASN A 199 11.67 -20.26 4.01
CA ASN A 199 12.78 -20.83 3.22
C ASN A 199 13.70 -19.75 2.66
N GLU A 200 13.16 -18.67 2.16
CA GLU A 200 13.91 -17.63 1.43
C GLU A 200 14.31 -16.46 2.32
N TYR A 201 13.57 -16.24 3.42
CA TYR A 201 13.82 -15.12 4.36
C TYR A 201 13.93 -15.61 5.82
N PRO A 202 14.84 -16.54 6.14
CA PRO A 202 14.90 -17.15 7.48
C PRO A 202 15.10 -16.10 8.58
N LYS A 203 15.86 -15.03 8.33
CA LYS A 203 16.06 -13.94 9.29
C LYS A 203 14.76 -13.17 9.61
N LEU A 204 13.84 -13.03 8.65
CA LEU A 204 12.53 -12.42 8.88
C LEU A 204 11.56 -13.42 9.55
N TRP A 205 11.70 -14.70 9.24
CA TRP A 205 10.90 -15.76 9.85
C TRP A 205 11.16 -15.91 11.35
N GLU A 206 12.38 -15.72 11.81
CA GLU A 206 12.79 -15.82 13.22
C GLU A 206 12.39 -14.60 14.07
N LYS A 207 11.96 -13.52 13.44
CA LYS A 207 11.44 -12.31 14.10
C LYS A 207 9.95 -12.42 14.40
#